data_ac36138612f73e3145e9099b9baa8674
#
_entry.id   ac36138612f73e3145e9099b9baa8674
#
_cell.length_a   1.000
_cell.length_b   1.000
_cell.length_c   1.000
_cell.angle_alpha   90.00
_cell.angle_beta   90.00
_cell.angle_gamma   90.00
#
_symmetry.space_group_name_H-M   'P 1'
#
loop_
_entity.id
_entity.type
_entity.pdbx_description
1 polymer ?
#
loop_
_entity_poly.entity_id
_entity_poly.type
_entity_poly.pdbx_seq_one_letter_code
_entity_poly.pdbx_strand_id
1 'polypeptide(L)'
;MTTSSFPLFRLVRAVPTRTLFSLLLVAPVLIGCGFTNYATIPSSVFANLPNPVATSAAQYRAYGDSITAGATFTVSERPYPAFVAEYEMVAYADNAIPGDQACDIPTRQIFPNEDFPTLESHPMYTLLIGTNDVGAKGVGSYEAVFMLCQQAAISWLAIPAEYKVLATGSGVTTTGTGAIDSSNNWNAWTTGKLGSTVSFSITTNQFGPIYAWPRIIDGSSGTYTYSLDGLVVGSASTETSPSIATRNGTSSSLGFLRLPPVAAGTHVVTFTQTNTGGSGVSVVGIGAPTRRPDDVLPTVLVGTIPYQEPGSVCNSPDGPCQKYIDDIVDDVNIFAADGLNVRLFDTRRFMFGTLLEMSDFIHPNEFGQYRLSQSVEAAW
;
A
#
# COMPACT_ATOMS: atom_id res chain seq x y z
N MET A 1 -37.21 46.20 -11.56
CA MET A 1 -37.84 46.74 -10.33
C MET A 1 -38.53 45.61 -9.64
N THR A 2 -38.04 45.25 -8.51
CA THR A 2 -38.53 44.70 -7.24
C THR A 2 -37.47 43.81 -6.62
N THR A 3 -36.77 44.40 -5.68
CA THR A 3 -35.86 43.79 -4.73
C THR A 3 -36.66 43.06 -3.65
N SER A 4 -36.34 41.84 -3.39
CA SER A 4 -36.84 41.08 -2.23
C SER A 4 -35.66 40.65 -1.38
N SER A 5 -35.51 41.31 -0.25
CA SER A 5 -34.57 41.02 0.82
C SER A 5 -35.15 39.99 1.78
N PHE A 6 -34.44 38.93 2.11
CA PHE A 6 -34.74 38.01 3.21
C PHE A 6 -33.79 38.24 4.39
N PRO A 7 -34.30 38.26 5.61
CA PRO A 7 -33.50 38.56 6.81
C PRO A 7 -32.75 37.31 7.35
N LEU A 8 -31.50 37.55 7.78
CA LEU A 8 -30.70 36.63 8.58
C LEU A 8 -31.31 36.47 10.01
N PHE A 9 -31.71 35.25 10.34
CA PHE A 9 -31.92 34.86 11.75
C PHE A 9 -30.63 34.30 12.32
N ARG A 10 -29.97 35.05 13.21
CA ARG A 10 -28.93 34.57 14.11
C ARG A 10 -29.59 33.83 15.27
N LEU A 11 -29.39 32.53 15.36
CA LEU A 11 -29.63 31.77 16.58
C LEU A 11 -28.35 31.71 17.40
N VAL A 12 -28.27 32.53 18.43
CA VAL A 12 -27.26 32.42 19.50
C VAL A 12 -27.77 31.34 20.46
N ARG A 13 -27.13 30.17 20.47
CA ARG A 13 -27.33 29.18 21.55
C ARG A 13 -26.31 29.40 22.65
N ALA A 14 -26.84 29.77 23.82
CA ALA A 14 -26.11 29.87 25.06
C ALA A 14 -25.54 28.50 25.48
N VAL A 15 -24.24 28.48 25.76
CA VAL A 15 -23.56 27.36 26.42
C VAL A 15 -23.68 27.57 27.93
N PRO A 16 -24.18 26.59 28.71
CA PRO A 16 -24.22 26.71 30.15
C PRO A 16 -22.81 26.52 30.76
N THR A 17 -22.36 27.57 31.41
CA THR A 17 -21.23 27.56 32.35
C THR A 17 -21.55 26.65 33.53
N ARG A 18 -20.92 25.47 33.61
CA ARG A 18 -20.80 24.75 34.88
C ARG A 18 -19.48 24.01 34.98
N THR A 19 -18.79 24.36 36.05
CA THR A 19 -17.79 23.64 36.83
C THR A 19 -16.35 23.68 36.29
N LEU A 20 -15.70 24.81 36.55
CA LEU A 20 -14.28 24.84 36.96
C LEU A 20 -14.22 24.39 38.41
N PHE A 21 -13.72 23.17 38.70
CA PHE A 21 -13.12 22.86 40.01
C PHE A 21 -12.10 21.76 39.83
N SER A 22 -10.88 22.12 40.20
CA SER A 22 -9.85 21.24 40.77
C SER A 22 -9.17 20.24 39.84
N LEU A 23 -8.10 20.67 39.17
CA LEU A 23 -6.86 19.86 39.03
C LEU A 23 -5.66 20.79 38.88
N LEU A 24 -5.39 21.53 39.94
CA LEU A 24 -4.07 22.10 40.25
C LEU A 24 -3.50 21.25 41.34
N LEU A 25 -2.41 20.56 41.03
CA LEU A 25 -1.44 19.91 41.93
C LEU A 25 -1.16 18.47 41.43
N VAL A 26 -0.31 18.35 40.43
CA VAL A 26 0.83 17.43 40.37
C VAL A 26 1.70 17.84 39.18
N ALA A 27 2.46 18.86 39.36
CA ALA A 27 3.74 19.08 38.71
C ALA A 27 4.50 19.98 39.69
N PRO A 28 5.47 19.52 40.33
CA PRO A 28 6.82 19.47 39.82
C PRO A 28 7.66 18.39 40.53
N VAL A 29 8.27 17.52 39.87
CA VAL A 29 9.56 16.89 40.20
C VAL A 29 10.02 16.08 38.97
N LEU A 30 10.38 16.75 37.91
CA LEU A 30 11.20 16.18 36.84
C LEU A 30 12.08 17.25 36.19
N ILE A 31 12.64 18.13 37.02
CA ILE A 31 13.77 18.98 36.61
C ILE A 31 14.97 18.48 37.38
N GLY A 32 15.80 17.66 36.77
CA GLY A 32 17.09 17.30 37.33
C GLY A 32 17.61 15.90 37.13
N CYS A 33 17.21 15.20 36.06
CA CYS A 33 17.99 14.04 35.62
C CYS A 33 18.41 14.28 34.15
N GLY A 34 19.68 14.58 33.97
CA GLY A 34 20.32 14.51 32.67
C GLY A 34 20.28 13.06 32.19
N PHE A 35 19.28 12.70 31.43
CA PHE A 35 19.22 11.40 30.72
C PHE A 35 20.16 11.44 29.55
N THR A 36 21.44 11.16 29.77
CA THR A 36 22.43 10.84 28.73
C THR A 36 22.57 9.32 28.53
N ASN A 37 21.69 8.51 29.11
CA ASN A 37 21.66 7.08 28.87
C ASN A 37 20.28 6.70 28.36
N TYR A 38 20.23 6.21 27.13
CA TYR A 38 19.11 5.45 26.62
C TYR A 38 18.79 4.34 27.62
N ALA A 39 17.67 4.46 28.32
CA ALA A 39 17.15 3.33 29.09
C ALA A 39 16.58 2.35 28.08
N THR A 40 17.47 1.54 27.49
CA THR A 40 17.04 0.37 26.74
C THR A 40 16.21 -0.48 27.67
N ILE A 41 14.93 -0.71 27.34
CA ILE A 41 14.20 -1.82 27.95
C ILE A 41 15.07 -3.05 27.64
N PRO A 42 15.55 -3.78 28.67
CA PRO A 42 16.46 -4.87 28.38
C PRO A 42 15.80 -5.80 27.37
N SER A 43 16.49 -6.13 26.30
CA SER A 43 16.07 -7.13 25.31
C SER A 43 15.71 -8.47 25.95
N SER A 44 16.17 -8.71 27.18
CA SER A 44 15.76 -9.84 28.01
C SER A 44 14.27 -9.90 28.37
N VAL A 45 13.52 -8.79 28.27
CA VAL A 45 12.05 -8.80 28.50
C VAL A 45 11.37 -9.55 27.34
N PHE A 46 11.93 -9.49 26.15
CA PHE A 46 11.42 -10.13 24.94
C PHE A 46 12.21 -11.38 24.52
N ALA A 47 13.37 -11.63 25.15
CA ALA A 47 14.33 -12.65 24.74
C ALA A 47 13.86 -14.12 24.88
N ASN A 48 12.69 -14.38 25.47
CA ASN A 48 12.18 -15.74 25.68
C ASN A 48 10.96 -16.06 24.81
N LEU A 49 10.56 -15.17 23.90
CA LEU A 49 9.46 -15.44 23.00
C LEU A 49 10.00 -16.23 21.78
N PRO A 50 9.49 -17.43 21.47
CA PRO A 50 9.95 -18.17 20.31
C PRO A 50 9.65 -17.37 19.06
N ASN A 51 10.64 -17.17 18.19
CA ASN A 51 10.36 -16.62 16.87
C ASN A 51 9.47 -17.59 16.11
N PRO A 52 8.27 -17.18 15.67
CA PRO A 52 7.46 -18.02 14.81
C PRO A 52 8.25 -18.34 13.54
N VAL A 53 8.18 -19.60 13.11
CA VAL A 53 8.94 -20.07 11.94
C VAL A 53 8.24 -19.54 10.69
N ALA A 54 8.91 -18.70 9.92
CA ALA A 54 8.44 -18.32 8.60
C ALA A 54 8.32 -19.55 7.70
N THR A 55 7.15 -19.77 7.12
CA THR A 55 6.90 -20.91 6.22
C THR A 55 6.26 -20.42 4.92
N SER A 56 6.43 -21.19 3.83
CA SER A 56 5.75 -20.95 2.56
C SER A 56 4.22 -21.07 2.65
N ALA A 57 3.71 -21.68 3.71
CA ALA A 57 2.29 -21.80 4.03
C ALA A 57 1.83 -20.72 5.02
N ALA A 58 2.53 -19.60 5.10
CA ALA A 58 2.22 -18.54 6.05
C ALA A 58 0.83 -17.95 5.78
N GLN A 59 0.01 -17.92 6.82
CA GLN A 59 -1.30 -17.25 6.78
C GLN A 59 -1.18 -15.73 6.91
N TYR A 60 -0.06 -15.26 7.44
CA TYR A 60 0.27 -13.85 7.58
C TYR A 60 1.57 -13.52 6.83
N ARG A 61 1.56 -12.50 5.99
CA ARG A 61 2.72 -12.03 5.25
C ARG A 61 2.89 -10.52 5.38
N ALA A 62 4.10 -10.10 5.70
CA ALA A 62 4.43 -8.69 5.86
C ALA A 62 5.28 -8.19 4.69
N TYR A 63 4.89 -7.06 4.14
CA TYR A 63 5.58 -6.32 3.09
C TYR A 63 5.95 -4.93 3.58
N GLY A 64 7.09 -4.44 3.16
CA GLY A 64 7.54 -3.13 3.57
C GLY A 64 9.03 -2.91 3.37
N ASP A 65 9.55 -1.99 4.15
CA ASP A 65 10.96 -1.60 4.14
C ASP A 65 11.71 -2.07 5.40
N SER A 66 12.76 -1.35 5.78
CA SER A 66 13.57 -1.64 6.97
C SER A 66 12.76 -1.61 8.27
N ILE A 67 11.71 -0.79 8.35
CA ILE A 67 10.86 -0.71 9.56
C ILE A 67 10.10 -2.02 9.74
N THR A 68 9.54 -2.57 8.67
CA THR A 68 8.85 -3.87 8.69
C THR A 68 9.83 -5.01 8.96
N ALA A 69 11.02 -5.00 8.36
CA ALA A 69 12.05 -6.01 8.55
C ALA A 69 12.75 -5.95 9.93
N GLY A 70 12.46 -4.94 10.75
CA GLY A 70 13.17 -4.71 12.01
C GLY A 70 14.65 -4.34 11.83
N ALA A 71 15.06 -3.94 10.63
CA ALA A 71 16.44 -3.57 10.34
C ALA A 71 16.70 -2.12 10.72
N THR A 72 17.82 -1.87 11.39
CA THR A 72 18.31 -0.53 11.76
C THR A 72 19.67 -0.28 11.10
N PHE A 73 20.27 0.88 11.32
CA PHE A 73 21.62 1.17 10.79
C PHE A 73 22.72 0.33 11.44
N THR A 74 22.47 -0.25 12.62
CA THR A 74 23.51 -0.92 13.41
C THR A 74 23.17 -2.35 13.82
N VAL A 75 21.89 -2.64 14.02
CA VAL A 75 21.41 -3.94 14.53
C VAL A 75 20.12 -4.34 13.84
N SER A 76 19.69 -5.58 14.01
CA SER A 76 18.35 -6.04 13.67
C SER A 76 17.56 -6.22 14.95
N GLU A 77 16.38 -5.61 15.00
CA GLU A 77 15.42 -5.75 16.08
C GLU A 77 14.42 -6.86 15.74
N ARG A 78 13.72 -7.37 16.74
CA ARG A 78 12.59 -8.26 16.48
C ARG A 78 11.50 -7.48 15.74
N PRO A 79 11.11 -7.87 14.50
CA PRO A 79 10.18 -7.07 13.71
C PRO A 79 8.74 -7.15 14.22
N TYR A 80 7.93 -6.11 14.01
CA TYR A 80 6.53 -6.09 14.44
C TYR A 80 5.70 -7.26 13.89
N PRO A 81 5.95 -7.79 12.66
CA PRO A 81 5.21 -8.95 12.18
C PRO A 81 5.41 -10.21 13.05
N ALA A 82 6.57 -10.35 13.68
CA ALA A 82 6.83 -11.47 14.59
C ALA A 82 6.00 -11.37 15.88
N PHE A 83 5.78 -10.16 16.40
CA PHE A 83 4.89 -9.93 17.56
C PHE A 83 3.43 -10.19 17.21
N VAL A 84 2.96 -9.71 16.04
CA VAL A 84 1.61 -9.97 15.53
C VAL A 84 1.37 -11.47 15.37
N ALA A 85 2.30 -12.17 14.71
CA ALA A 85 2.20 -13.60 14.47
C ALA A 85 2.13 -14.43 15.76
N GLU A 86 2.86 -14.01 16.78
CA GLU A 86 2.82 -14.64 18.10
C GLU A 86 1.48 -14.39 18.80
N TYR A 87 1.00 -13.15 18.79
CA TYR A 87 -0.27 -12.78 19.41
C TYR A 87 -1.45 -13.52 18.76
N GLU A 88 -1.49 -13.55 17.44
CA GLU A 88 -2.55 -14.22 16.65
C GLU A 88 -2.33 -15.73 16.51
N MET A 89 -1.21 -16.25 16.99
CA MET A 89 -0.83 -17.69 16.90
C MET A 89 -0.84 -18.24 15.45
N VAL A 90 -0.36 -17.44 14.51
CA VAL A 90 -0.31 -17.77 13.09
C VAL A 90 1.13 -17.90 12.58
N ALA A 91 1.35 -18.74 11.57
CA ALA A 91 2.61 -18.75 10.84
C ALA A 91 2.72 -17.47 9.99
N TYR A 92 3.91 -16.87 9.91
CA TYR A 92 4.15 -15.65 9.14
C TYR A 92 5.37 -15.76 8.23
N ALA A 93 5.40 -14.92 7.22
CA ALA A 93 6.57 -14.63 6.41
C ALA A 93 6.84 -13.12 6.41
N ASP A 94 8.07 -12.75 6.69
CA ASP A 94 8.54 -11.37 6.53
C ASP A 94 9.22 -11.27 5.16
N ASN A 95 8.54 -10.58 4.23
CA ASN A 95 9.00 -10.37 2.87
C ASN A 95 9.60 -8.96 2.69
N ALA A 96 9.66 -8.18 3.76
CA ALA A 96 10.14 -6.80 3.73
C ALA A 96 11.64 -6.72 3.39
N ILE A 97 12.01 -5.72 2.61
CA ILE A 97 13.39 -5.50 2.19
C ILE A 97 13.84 -4.09 2.59
N PRO A 98 14.90 -3.97 3.41
CA PRO A 98 15.41 -2.67 3.82
C PRO A 98 15.74 -1.75 2.63
N GLY A 99 15.30 -0.49 2.73
CA GLY A 99 15.52 0.52 1.70
C GLY A 99 14.51 0.50 0.55
N ASP A 100 13.59 -0.46 0.50
CA ASP A 100 12.56 -0.49 -0.54
C ASP A 100 11.62 0.71 -0.48
N GLN A 101 11.17 1.12 -1.66
CA GLN A 101 10.17 2.14 -1.92
C GLN A 101 8.90 1.46 -2.44
N ALA A 102 7.78 2.18 -2.55
CA ALA A 102 6.51 1.60 -2.96
C ALA A 102 6.58 0.83 -4.29
N CYS A 103 7.35 1.34 -5.27
CA CYS A 103 7.52 0.68 -6.55
C CYS A 103 8.41 -0.58 -6.51
N ASP A 104 9.15 -0.80 -5.43
CA ASP A 104 9.89 -2.05 -5.21
C ASP A 104 8.97 -3.20 -4.76
N ILE A 105 7.86 -2.90 -4.08
CA ILE A 105 6.99 -3.90 -3.46
C ILE A 105 6.50 -4.95 -4.46
N PRO A 106 5.88 -4.61 -5.60
CA PRO A 106 5.47 -5.63 -6.57
C PRO A 106 6.65 -6.43 -7.11
N THR A 107 7.72 -5.75 -7.49
CA THR A 107 8.83 -6.32 -8.25
C THR A 107 9.75 -7.18 -7.40
N ARG A 108 10.03 -6.77 -6.17
CA ARG A 108 11.03 -7.37 -5.31
C ARG A 108 10.46 -8.22 -4.18
N GLN A 109 9.21 -8.00 -3.82
CA GLN A 109 8.60 -8.67 -2.67
C GLN A 109 7.41 -9.55 -3.07
N ILE A 110 6.40 -9.05 -3.81
CA ILE A 110 5.20 -9.82 -4.14
C ILE A 110 5.50 -10.91 -5.18
N PHE A 111 6.00 -10.54 -6.36
CA PHE A 111 6.19 -11.52 -7.44
C PHE A 111 7.33 -12.52 -7.22
N PRO A 112 8.48 -12.17 -6.63
CA PRO A 112 9.50 -13.15 -6.29
C PRO A 112 9.05 -14.18 -5.25
N ASN A 113 8.10 -13.83 -4.39
CA ASN A 113 7.51 -14.75 -3.41
C ASN A 113 6.27 -15.48 -3.94
N GLU A 114 5.94 -15.30 -5.23
CA GLU A 114 4.80 -15.94 -5.88
C GLU A 114 3.48 -15.72 -5.12
N ASP A 115 3.28 -14.49 -4.60
CA ASP A 115 2.09 -14.16 -3.82
C ASP A 115 0.87 -13.92 -4.71
N PHE A 116 0.16 -15.01 -4.93
CA PHE A 116 -1.11 -15.06 -5.63
C PHE A 116 -2.20 -15.52 -4.64
N PRO A 117 -2.80 -14.59 -3.89
CA PRO A 117 -3.81 -14.95 -2.91
C PRO A 117 -4.98 -15.68 -3.57
N THR A 118 -5.53 -16.69 -2.90
CA THR A 118 -6.70 -17.44 -3.33
C THR A 118 -7.81 -17.34 -2.31
N LEU A 119 -9.04 -17.63 -2.73
CA LEU A 119 -10.19 -17.71 -1.80
C LEU A 119 -10.01 -18.80 -0.74
N GLU A 120 -9.28 -19.87 -1.04
CA GLU A 120 -9.03 -20.96 -0.10
C GLU A 120 -7.99 -20.61 0.96
N SER A 121 -6.96 -19.85 0.59
CA SER A 121 -5.83 -19.57 1.49
C SER A 121 -6.12 -18.50 2.53
N HIS A 122 -7.10 -17.62 2.28
CA HIS A 122 -7.49 -16.50 3.17
C HIS A 122 -6.30 -15.78 3.82
N PRO A 123 -5.26 -15.40 3.06
CA PRO A 123 -4.08 -14.83 3.66
C PRO A 123 -4.37 -13.43 4.21
N MET A 124 -3.63 -13.08 5.26
CA MET A 124 -3.57 -11.72 5.73
C MET A 124 -2.23 -11.10 5.35
N TYR A 125 -2.29 -9.85 4.97
CA TYR A 125 -1.14 -9.04 4.58
C TYR A 125 -1.05 -7.78 5.42
N THR A 126 0.17 -7.39 5.79
CA THR A 126 0.47 -6.01 6.17
C THR A 126 1.37 -5.38 5.12
N LEU A 127 1.11 -4.12 4.80
CA LEU A 127 1.90 -3.29 3.90
C LEU A 127 2.24 -1.98 4.61
N LEU A 128 3.51 -1.80 4.97
CA LEU A 128 4.02 -0.60 5.61
C LEU A 128 5.18 -0.04 4.80
N ILE A 129 4.93 0.99 4.02
CA ILE A 129 5.88 1.56 3.06
C ILE A 129 5.70 3.08 2.95
N GLY A 130 6.69 3.79 2.44
CA GLY A 130 6.63 5.22 2.15
C GLY A 130 7.73 6.04 2.81
N THR A 131 8.34 5.56 3.89
CA THR A 131 9.45 6.24 4.56
C THR A 131 10.59 6.55 3.59
N ASN A 132 10.98 5.56 2.80
CA ASN A 132 12.06 5.72 1.80
C ASN A 132 11.62 6.55 0.60
N ASP A 133 10.35 6.53 0.25
CA ASP A 133 9.79 7.37 -0.82
C ASP A 133 9.92 8.84 -0.44
N VAL A 134 9.44 9.25 0.73
CA VAL A 134 9.59 10.61 1.24
C VAL A 134 11.05 11.01 1.36
N GLY A 135 11.90 10.15 1.93
CA GLY A 135 13.31 10.41 2.14
C GLY A 135 14.13 10.52 0.86
N ALA A 136 13.75 9.77 -0.21
CA ALA A 136 14.48 9.78 -1.49
C ALA A 136 13.98 10.82 -2.47
N LYS A 137 12.69 11.09 -2.49
CA LYS A 137 12.01 11.86 -3.55
C LYS A 137 11.33 13.13 -3.02
N GLY A 138 11.11 13.22 -1.70
CA GLY A 138 10.38 14.32 -1.09
C GLY A 138 8.89 14.27 -1.43
N VAL A 139 8.25 15.45 -1.34
CA VAL A 139 6.83 15.64 -1.70
C VAL A 139 6.71 16.30 -3.07
N GLY A 140 5.55 16.22 -3.70
CA GLY A 140 5.23 16.83 -4.98
C GLY A 140 4.90 15.81 -6.05
N SER A 141 5.48 15.92 -7.25
CA SER A 141 5.09 15.07 -8.38
C SER A 141 5.29 13.56 -8.16
N TYR A 142 6.19 13.16 -7.25
CA TYR A 142 6.44 11.74 -6.97
C TYR A 142 5.32 11.06 -6.18
N GLU A 143 4.48 11.80 -5.45
CA GLU A 143 3.34 11.25 -4.74
C GLU A 143 2.43 10.43 -5.66
N ALA A 144 2.17 10.93 -6.88
CA ALA A 144 1.38 10.20 -7.87
C ALA A 144 2.00 8.84 -8.27
N VAL A 145 3.32 8.75 -8.32
CA VAL A 145 4.03 7.48 -8.59
C VAL A 145 3.97 6.56 -7.39
N PHE A 146 4.16 7.10 -6.18
CA PHE A 146 3.98 6.35 -4.94
C PHE A 146 2.59 5.70 -4.90
N MET A 147 1.52 6.50 -5.11
CA MET A 147 0.15 6.00 -5.12
C MET A 147 -0.06 4.90 -6.17
N LEU A 148 0.42 5.09 -7.40
CA LEU A 148 0.28 4.07 -8.45
C LEU A 148 0.85 2.72 -8.04
N CYS A 149 2.05 2.70 -7.46
CA CYS A 149 2.71 1.48 -7.03
C CYS A 149 2.04 0.87 -5.78
N GLN A 150 1.64 1.71 -4.82
CA GLN A 150 0.94 1.27 -3.62
C GLN A 150 -0.43 0.69 -3.96
N GLN A 151 -1.23 1.38 -4.78
CA GLN A 151 -2.53 0.90 -5.24
C GLN A 151 -2.41 -0.43 -6.01
N ALA A 152 -1.37 -0.57 -6.84
CA ALA A 152 -1.09 -1.82 -7.54
C ALA A 152 -0.82 -2.95 -6.54
N ALA A 153 0.01 -2.73 -5.51
CA ALA A 153 0.31 -3.71 -4.48
C ALA A 153 -0.93 -4.08 -3.67
N ILE A 154 -1.68 -3.09 -3.16
CA ILE A 154 -2.89 -3.31 -2.38
C ILE A 154 -3.91 -4.12 -3.18
N SER A 155 -4.26 -3.66 -4.39
CA SER A 155 -5.27 -4.32 -5.22
C SER A 155 -4.86 -5.73 -5.64
N TRP A 156 -3.56 -5.94 -5.91
CA TRP A 156 -3.04 -7.28 -6.22
C TRP A 156 -3.21 -8.24 -5.06
N LEU A 157 -2.88 -7.83 -3.84
CA LEU A 157 -2.98 -8.66 -2.64
C LEU A 157 -4.44 -8.85 -2.18
N ALA A 158 -5.31 -7.85 -2.38
CA ALA A 158 -6.69 -7.91 -1.91
C ALA A 158 -7.66 -8.68 -2.82
N ILE A 159 -7.31 -8.85 -4.11
CA ILE A 159 -8.12 -9.61 -5.06
C ILE A 159 -7.59 -11.03 -5.16
N PRO A 160 -8.38 -12.08 -4.88
CA PRO A 160 -7.93 -13.46 -5.04
C PRO A 160 -7.75 -13.85 -6.51
N ALA A 161 -6.96 -14.90 -6.75
CA ALA A 161 -6.61 -15.36 -8.10
C ALA A 161 -7.84 -15.73 -8.94
N GLU A 162 -8.90 -16.22 -8.31
CA GLU A 162 -10.17 -16.60 -8.93
C GLU A 162 -10.91 -15.40 -9.55
N TYR A 163 -10.58 -14.18 -9.13
CA TYR A 163 -11.14 -12.93 -9.64
C TYR A 163 -10.14 -12.09 -10.44
N LYS A 164 -9.06 -12.73 -10.90
CA LYS A 164 -8.08 -12.17 -11.81
C LYS A 164 -8.09 -12.88 -13.15
N VAL A 165 -7.79 -12.14 -14.20
CA VAL A 165 -7.46 -12.68 -15.53
C VAL A 165 -6.07 -12.18 -15.89
N LEU A 166 -5.09 -13.09 -15.85
CA LEU A 166 -3.69 -12.77 -16.14
C LEU A 166 -3.40 -12.91 -17.64
N ALA A 167 -2.34 -12.26 -18.12
CA ALA A 167 -1.97 -12.23 -19.54
C ALA A 167 -1.71 -13.61 -20.16
N THR A 168 -1.40 -14.61 -19.34
CA THR A 168 -1.25 -16.03 -19.74
C THR A 168 -2.52 -16.85 -19.57
N GLY A 169 -3.62 -16.26 -19.09
CA GLY A 169 -4.87 -16.95 -18.76
C GLY A 169 -5.75 -17.22 -19.97
N SER A 170 -6.76 -18.08 -19.77
CA SER A 170 -7.69 -18.51 -20.83
C SER A 170 -8.66 -17.41 -21.31
N GLY A 171 -8.86 -16.34 -20.54
CA GLY A 171 -9.74 -15.21 -20.88
C GLY A 171 -9.07 -14.13 -21.74
N VAL A 172 -7.90 -14.41 -22.34
CA VAL A 172 -7.10 -13.41 -23.06
C VAL A 172 -7.09 -13.67 -24.55
N THR A 173 -7.31 -12.60 -25.32
CA THR A 173 -7.17 -12.61 -26.79
C THR A 173 -6.27 -11.47 -27.24
N THR A 174 -5.51 -11.68 -28.30
CA THR A 174 -4.57 -10.69 -28.82
C THR A 174 -4.73 -10.48 -30.31
N THR A 175 -4.46 -9.26 -30.79
CA THR A 175 -4.36 -8.98 -32.24
C THR A 175 -3.05 -8.25 -32.51
N GLY A 176 -2.55 -8.39 -33.75
CA GLY A 176 -1.27 -7.79 -34.14
C GLY A 176 -0.07 -8.55 -33.60
N THR A 177 0.97 -7.83 -33.23
CA THR A 177 2.25 -8.40 -32.75
C THR A 177 2.46 -8.10 -31.28
N GLY A 178 2.69 -9.12 -30.49
CA GLY A 178 3.03 -9.03 -29.07
C GLY A 178 3.55 -10.36 -28.56
N ALA A 179 4.14 -10.37 -27.38
CA ALA A 179 4.67 -11.56 -26.73
C ALA A 179 4.49 -11.46 -25.21
N ILE A 180 4.53 -12.61 -24.54
CA ILE A 180 4.65 -12.63 -23.07
C ILE A 180 6.08 -12.31 -22.69
N ASP A 181 6.24 -11.27 -21.88
CA ASP A 181 7.49 -10.93 -21.21
C ASP A 181 7.45 -11.53 -19.81
N SER A 182 8.30 -12.52 -19.58
CA SER A 182 8.41 -13.23 -18.29
C SER A 182 9.49 -12.63 -17.38
N SER A 183 10.07 -11.48 -17.73
CA SER A 183 10.99 -10.78 -16.85
C SER A 183 10.29 -10.42 -15.53
N ASN A 184 11.00 -10.48 -14.41
CA ASN A 184 10.48 -10.16 -13.07
C ASN A 184 9.28 -11.03 -12.60
N ASN A 185 9.09 -12.24 -13.14
CA ASN A 185 8.06 -13.24 -12.75
C ASN A 185 6.58 -12.83 -12.97
N TRP A 186 6.28 -11.70 -13.58
CA TRP A 186 4.88 -11.25 -13.73
C TRP A 186 4.19 -11.60 -15.05
N ASN A 187 4.88 -12.18 -16.03
CA ASN A 187 4.27 -12.66 -17.28
C ASN A 187 3.34 -11.64 -17.94
N ALA A 188 3.87 -10.46 -18.30
CA ALA A 188 3.08 -9.42 -18.95
C ALA A 188 2.98 -9.64 -20.47
N TRP A 189 1.80 -9.42 -21.07
CA TRP A 189 1.74 -9.26 -22.53
C TRP A 189 2.29 -7.90 -22.92
N THR A 190 3.24 -7.89 -23.84
CA THR A 190 3.98 -6.68 -24.22
C THR A 190 4.05 -6.53 -25.74
N THR A 191 3.88 -5.31 -26.23
CA THR A 191 4.06 -4.93 -27.62
C THR A 191 4.50 -3.47 -27.76
N GLY A 192 5.37 -3.19 -28.72
CA GLY A 192 5.71 -1.83 -29.16
C GLY A 192 5.10 -1.50 -30.54
N LYS A 193 4.25 -2.36 -31.08
CA LYS A 193 3.69 -2.21 -32.43
C LYS A 193 2.35 -1.49 -32.40
N LEU A 194 2.28 -0.35 -33.09
CA LEU A 194 1.05 0.43 -33.28
C LEU A 194 -0.14 -0.45 -33.72
N GLY A 195 -1.27 -0.27 -33.05
CA GLY A 195 -2.52 -0.96 -33.32
C GLY A 195 -2.61 -2.40 -32.79
N SER A 196 -1.54 -2.95 -32.20
CA SER A 196 -1.63 -4.24 -31.52
C SER A 196 -2.46 -4.14 -30.25
N THR A 197 -3.23 -5.18 -29.94
CA THR A 197 -4.15 -5.20 -28.80
C THR A 197 -3.99 -6.45 -27.95
N VAL A 198 -4.30 -6.31 -26.67
CA VAL A 198 -4.63 -7.41 -25.75
C VAL A 198 -5.99 -7.14 -25.13
N SER A 199 -6.85 -8.15 -25.12
CA SER A 199 -8.18 -8.08 -24.52
C SER A 199 -8.31 -9.16 -23.46
N PHE A 200 -8.86 -8.78 -22.30
CA PHE A 200 -9.12 -9.63 -21.15
C PHE A 200 -10.62 -9.73 -20.95
N SER A 201 -11.16 -10.95 -20.87
CA SER A 201 -12.57 -11.19 -20.55
C SER A 201 -12.71 -11.60 -19.09
N ILE A 202 -13.45 -10.83 -18.29
CA ILE A 202 -13.68 -11.05 -16.87
C ILE A 202 -15.18 -11.09 -16.57
N THR A 203 -15.59 -11.98 -15.65
CA THR A 203 -16.97 -12.02 -15.17
C THR A 203 -17.05 -11.46 -13.77
N THR A 204 -17.92 -10.46 -13.58
CA THR A 204 -18.21 -9.85 -12.28
C THR A 204 -19.52 -10.40 -11.70
N ASN A 205 -19.59 -10.59 -10.39
CA ASN A 205 -20.78 -11.10 -9.69
C ASN A 205 -21.65 -9.98 -9.10
N GLN A 206 -21.13 -8.76 -9.05
CA GLN A 206 -21.79 -7.60 -8.48
C GLN A 206 -21.39 -6.33 -9.23
N PHE A 207 -22.11 -5.24 -8.99
CA PHE A 207 -21.72 -3.91 -9.47
C PHE A 207 -20.42 -3.47 -8.81
N GLY A 208 -19.45 -3.02 -9.61
CA GLY A 208 -18.16 -2.55 -9.09
C GLY A 208 -17.17 -2.21 -10.23
N PRO A 209 -16.00 -1.64 -9.89
CA PRO A 209 -14.96 -1.34 -10.86
C PRO A 209 -14.24 -2.61 -11.33
N ILE A 210 -13.54 -2.48 -12.44
CA ILE A 210 -12.49 -3.43 -12.85
C ILE A 210 -11.16 -2.73 -12.66
N TYR A 211 -10.18 -3.45 -12.10
CA TYR A 211 -8.82 -3.00 -11.97
C TYR A 211 -7.95 -3.61 -13.04
N ALA A 212 -6.91 -2.88 -13.44
CA ALA A 212 -5.91 -3.40 -14.36
C ALA A 212 -4.50 -3.05 -13.87
N TRP A 213 -3.57 -3.95 -14.16
CA TRP A 213 -2.18 -3.84 -13.78
C TRP A 213 -1.29 -3.72 -15.02
N PRO A 214 -1.19 -2.52 -15.65
CA PRO A 214 -0.17 -2.26 -16.64
C PRO A 214 1.19 -2.18 -15.95
N ARG A 215 2.25 -2.53 -16.69
CA ARG A 215 3.60 -2.18 -16.26
C ARG A 215 3.87 -0.71 -16.50
N ILE A 216 4.54 -0.11 -15.54
CA ILE A 216 5.19 1.19 -15.68
C ILE A 216 6.70 0.97 -15.77
N ILE A 217 7.36 1.64 -16.71
CA ILE A 217 8.77 1.37 -17.06
C ILE A 217 9.47 2.73 -17.23
N ASP A 218 10.53 2.92 -16.45
CA ASP A 218 11.33 4.13 -16.54
C ASP A 218 11.99 4.29 -17.92
N GLY A 219 11.92 5.49 -18.50
CA GLY A 219 12.47 5.77 -19.83
C GLY A 219 11.73 5.11 -21.00
N SER A 220 10.56 4.51 -20.79
CA SER A 220 9.71 3.98 -21.85
C SER A 220 8.84 5.08 -22.48
N SER A 221 8.63 5.04 -23.79
CA SER A 221 7.79 6.01 -24.51
C SER A 221 6.48 5.40 -25.03
N GLY A 222 6.11 4.22 -24.56
CA GLY A 222 4.89 3.54 -25.01
C GLY A 222 3.63 4.26 -24.53
N THR A 223 2.68 4.51 -25.45
CA THR A 223 1.34 5.03 -25.12
C THR A 223 0.28 4.07 -25.59
N TYR A 224 -0.83 4.01 -24.86
CA TYR A 224 -1.94 3.13 -25.16
C TYR A 224 -3.27 3.73 -24.74
N THR A 225 -4.33 3.30 -25.41
CA THR A 225 -5.70 3.49 -24.94
C THR A 225 -6.20 2.22 -24.27
N TYR A 226 -7.17 2.37 -23.38
CA TYR A 226 -7.89 1.24 -22.83
C TYR A 226 -9.39 1.45 -22.98
N SER A 227 -10.09 0.37 -23.33
CA SER A 227 -11.54 0.34 -23.55
C SER A 227 -12.20 -0.70 -22.67
N LEU A 228 -13.45 -0.44 -22.33
CA LEU A 228 -14.34 -1.33 -21.59
C LEU A 228 -15.56 -1.60 -22.47
N ASP A 229 -15.82 -2.86 -22.79
CA ASP A 229 -16.90 -3.31 -23.68
C ASP A 229 -16.93 -2.55 -25.02
N GLY A 230 -15.75 -2.29 -25.58
CA GLY A 230 -15.56 -1.58 -26.85
C GLY A 230 -15.60 -0.05 -26.75
N LEU A 231 -15.96 0.53 -25.61
CA LEU A 231 -15.93 1.98 -25.41
C LEU A 231 -14.57 2.40 -24.82
N VAL A 232 -13.85 3.29 -25.51
CA VAL A 232 -12.59 3.86 -24.98
C VAL A 232 -12.92 4.70 -23.74
N VAL A 233 -12.32 4.31 -22.60
CA VAL A 233 -12.53 4.96 -21.31
C VAL A 233 -11.32 5.74 -20.83
N GLY A 234 -10.16 5.58 -21.48
CA GLY A 234 -8.97 6.37 -21.15
C GLY A 234 -7.75 6.04 -22.01
N SER A 235 -6.67 6.74 -21.70
CA SER A 235 -5.34 6.53 -22.26
C SER A 235 -4.30 6.68 -21.18
N ALA A 236 -3.16 5.99 -21.34
CA ALA A 236 -2.05 6.08 -20.41
C ALA A 236 -0.71 5.88 -21.14
N SER A 237 0.37 6.07 -20.42
CA SER A 237 1.74 5.78 -20.85
C SER A 237 2.34 4.69 -19.98
N THR A 238 3.22 3.89 -20.55
CA THR A 238 4.09 3.00 -19.80
C THR A 238 5.19 3.77 -19.07
N GLU A 239 5.52 4.99 -19.52
CA GLU A 239 6.43 5.89 -18.84
C GLU A 239 5.71 6.69 -17.78
N THR A 240 6.34 6.87 -16.64
CA THR A 240 5.90 7.78 -15.58
C THR A 240 6.77 9.03 -15.53
N SER A 241 6.18 10.15 -15.17
CA SER A 241 6.89 11.36 -14.84
C SER A 241 6.38 11.86 -13.49
N PRO A 242 7.22 11.85 -12.46
CA PRO A 242 8.66 11.56 -12.43
C PRO A 242 8.99 10.07 -12.60
N SER A 243 10.32 9.80 -12.76
CA SER A 243 10.89 8.46 -12.85
C SER A 243 10.56 7.59 -11.63
N ILE A 244 10.22 6.32 -11.90
CA ILE A 244 9.99 5.29 -10.86
C ILE A 244 11.29 4.70 -10.30
N ALA A 245 12.45 5.06 -10.87
CA ALA A 245 13.73 4.48 -10.44
C ALA A 245 13.91 4.61 -8.93
N THR A 246 14.03 3.47 -8.25
CA THR A 246 14.21 3.39 -6.80
C THR A 246 15.68 3.34 -6.41
N ARG A 247 15.96 3.53 -5.12
CA ARG A 247 17.33 3.37 -4.58
C ARG A 247 17.87 1.96 -4.76
N ASN A 248 17.00 0.96 -4.80
CA ASN A 248 17.38 -0.44 -4.94
C ASN A 248 17.43 -0.91 -6.40
N GLY A 249 17.35 0.04 -7.36
CA GLY A 249 17.57 -0.21 -8.79
C GLY A 249 16.36 -0.70 -9.55
N THR A 250 15.15 -0.66 -8.97
CA THR A 250 13.92 -0.95 -9.71
C THR A 250 13.65 0.15 -10.72
N SER A 251 13.54 -0.21 -11.98
CA SER A 251 13.20 0.69 -13.11
C SER A 251 11.92 0.27 -13.84
N SER A 252 11.22 -0.75 -13.32
CA SER A 252 9.96 -1.25 -13.85
C SER A 252 9.12 -1.80 -12.70
N SER A 253 7.85 -1.40 -12.63
CA SER A 253 6.92 -1.84 -11.58
C SER A 253 5.53 -2.08 -12.14
N LEU A 254 4.61 -2.53 -11.31
CA LEU A 254 3.18 -2.49 -11.62
C LEU A 254 2.66 -1.07 -11.46
N GLY A 255 1.87 -0.64 -12.46
CA GLY A 255 0.95 0.46 -12.33
C GLY A 255 -0.45 -0.03 -11.97
N PHE A 256 -1.34 0.91 -11.73
CA PHE A 256 -2.72 0.67 -11.38
C PHE A 256 -3.66 1.51 -12.22
N LEU A 257 -4.72 0.88 -12.72
CA LEU A 257 -5.85 1.58 -13.37
C LEU A 257 -7.14 1.08 -12.72
N ARG A 258 -7.95 2.01 -12.26
CA ARG A 258 -9.33 1.76 -11.83
C ARG A 258 -10.27 2.17 -12.96
N LEU A 259 -10.88 1.20 -13.65
CA LEU A 259 -11.84 1.43 -14.70
C LEU A 259 -13.21 1.80 -14.10
N PRO A 260 -14.10 2.42 -14.91
CA PRO A 260 -15.47 2.70 -14.48
C PRO A 260 -16.18 1.46 -13.95
N PRO A 261 -17.09 1.59 -12.96
CA PRO A 261 -17.84 0.47 -12.45
C PRO A 261 -18.80 -0.10 -13.49
N VAL A 262 -18.96 -1.42 -13.47
CA VAL A 262 -19.81 -2.20 -14.37
C VAL A 262 -20.86 -2.98 -13.56
N ALA A 263 -21.95 -3.38 -14.23
CA ALA A 263 -22.94 -4.28 -13.63
C ALA A 263 -22.37 -5.71 -13.47
N ALA A 264 -23.09 -6.58 -12.80
CA ALA A 264 -22.76 -8.01 -12.83
C ALA A 264 -22.90 -8.54 -14.27
N GLY A 265 -21.92 -9.32 -14.73
CA GLY A 265 -21.86 -9.83 -16.09
C GLY A 265 -20.45 -10.08 -16.58
N THR A 266 -20.34 -10.47 -17.86
CA THR A 266 -19.03 -10.63 -18.52
C THR A 266 -18.68 -9.35 -19.25
N HIS A 267 -17.48 -8.84 -18.99
CA HIS A 267 -16.93 -7.61 -19.54
C HIS A 267 -15.60 -7.85 -20.23
N VAL A 268 -15.28 -7.01 -21.22
CA VAL A 268 -14.03 -7.08 -21.96
C VAL A 268 -13.26 -5.77 -21.80
N VAL A 269 -12.05 -5.88 -21.27
CA VAL A 269 -11.09 -4.77 -21.19
C VAL A 269 -10.03 -4.96 -22.27
N THR A 270 -9.87 -3.98 -23.15
CA THR A 270 -8.90 -4.03 -24.25
C THR A 270 -7.89 -2.89 -24.13
N PHE A 271 -6.62 -3.24 -24.23
CA PHE A 271 -5.51 -2.29 -24.32
C PHE A 271 -5.01 -2.25 -25.76
N THR A 272 -4.86 -1.05 -26.31
CA THR A 272 -4.42 -0.83 -27.69
C THR A 272 -3.21 0.09 -27.72
N GLN A 273 -2.11 -0.38 -28.30
CA GLN A 273 -0.91 0.44 -28.53
C GLN A 273 -1.21 1.57 -29.52
N THR A 274 -0.93 2.82 -29.13
CA THR A 274 -1.27 4.02 -29.90
C THR A 274 -0.10 4.74 -30.56
N ASN A 275 1.14 4.35 -30.23
CA ASN A 275 2.34 4.90 -30.87
C ASN A 275 3.31 3.78 -31.28
N THR A 276 4.35 4.16 -32.01
CA THR A 276 5.48 3.28 -32.33
C THR A 276 6.67 3.68 -31.50
N GLY A 277 7.30 2.72 -30.83
CA GLY A 277 8.53 2.95 -30.04
C GLY A 277 8.39 2.57 -28.58
N GLY A 278 9.51 2.55 -27.88
CA GLY A 278 9.62 2.18 -26.49
C GLY A 278 9.24 0.72 -26.20
N SER A 279 9.04 0.41 -24.92
CA SER A 279 8.55 -0.90 -24.48
C SER A 279 7.07 -1.11 -24.80
N GLY A 280 6.40 -0.10 -25.35
CA GLY A 280 4.99 -0.18 -25.73
C GLY A 280 4.05 -0.41 -24.56
N VAL A 281 2.84 -0.91 -24.86
CA VAL A 281 1.93 -1.36 -23.83
C VAL A 281 2.42 -2.68 -23.25
N SER A 282 2.37 -2.79 -21.93
CA SER A 282 2.71 -4.02 -21.22
C SER A 282 1.69 -4.21 -20.09
N VAL A 283 0.96 -5.33 -20.08
CA VAL A 283 -0.14 -5.56 -19.14
C VAL A 283 0.01 -6.95 -18.52
N VAL A 284 -0.01 -7.01 -17.19
CA VAL A 284 0.07 -8.26 -16.44
C VAL A 284 -1.29 -8.95 -16.35
N GLY A 285 -2.35 -8.16 -16.19
CA GLY A 285 -3.71 -8.69 -16.10
C GLY A 285 -4.73 -7.66 -15.65
N ILE A 286 -5.92 -8.15 -15.39
CA ILE A 286 -7.03 -7.41 -14.79
C ILE A 286 -7.63 -8.19 -13.63
N GLY A 287 -8.38 -7.52 -12.76
CA GLY A 287 -9.12 -8.14 -11.67
C GLY A 287 -10.33 -7.31 -11.27
N ALA A 288 -11.25 -7.90 -10.53
CA ALA A 288 -12.42 -7.19 -10.04
C ALA A 288 -12.66 -7.48 -8.56
N PRO A 289 -13.06 -6.48 -7.74
CA PRO A 289 -13.44 -6.65 -6.35
C PRO A 289 -14.83 -7.31 -6.23
N THR A 290 -15.05 -8.32 -7.06
CA THR A 290 -16.29 -9.08 -7.09
C THR A 290 -16.19 -10.23 -6.10
N ARG A 291 -17.31 -10.60 -5.48
CA ARG A 291 -17.36 -11.76 -4.59
C ARG A 291 -18.71 -12.43 -4.63
N ARG A 292 -18.75 -13.71 -4.34
CA ARG A 292 -19.97 -14.40 -3.97
C ARG A 292 -20.28 -14.14 -2.50
N PRO A 293 -21.53 -14.32 -2.04
CA PRO A 293 -21.91 -14.03 -0.65
C PRO A 293 -21.04 -14.74 0.41
N ASP A 294 -20.61 -15.97 0.09
CA ASP A 294 -19.86 -16.83 1.02
C ASP A 294 -18.34 -16.72 0.87
N ASP A 295 -17.84 -15.89 -0.06
CA ASP A 295 -16.40 -15.73 -0.27
C ASP A 295 -15.79 -14.87 0.83
N VAL A 296 -14.68 -15.35 1.37
CA VAL A 296 -13.81 -14.59 2.28
C VAL A 296 -12.65 -14.06 1.47
N LEU A 297 -12.58 -12.74 1.32
CA LEU A 297 -11.48 -12.10 0.59
C LEU A 297 -10.21 -12.05 1.46
N PRO A 298 -9.02 -12.03 0.82
CA PRO A 298 -7.77 -11.73 1.51
C PRO A 298 -7.87 -10.41 2.28
N THR A 299 -7.27 -10.36 3.47
CA THR A 299 -7.22 -9.13 4.27
C THR A 299 -5.91 -8.40 4.00
N VAL A 300 -5.98 -7.11 3.67
CA VAL A 300 -4.81 -6.25 3.50
C VAL A 300 -4.88 -5.12 4.51
N LEU A 301 -3.95 -5.11 5.45
CA LEU A 301 -3.77 -4.04 6.41
C LEU A 301 -2.68 -3.10 5.90
N VAL A 302 -3.02 -1.84 5.66
CA VAL A 302 -2.10 -0.82 5.14
C VAL A 302 -1.74 0.14 6.25
N GLY A 303 -0.44 0.31 6.50
CA GLY A 303 0.08 1.13 7.59
C GLY A 303 0.30 2.58 7.19
N THR A 304 -0.02 3.51 8.08
CA THR A 304 0.47 4.89 7.99
C THR A 304 1.98 4.92 8.26
N ILE A 305 2.70 5.87 7.68
CA ILE A 305 4.13 6.06 7.97
C ILE A 305 4.28 6.46 9.46
N PRO A 306 5.06 5.72 10.27
CA PRO A 306 5.17 6.00 11.69
C PRO A 306 5.89 7.32 11.98
N TYR A 307 5.68 7.86 13.17
CA TYR A 307 6.50 8.96 13.66
C TYR A 307 7.95 8.51 13.85
N GLN A 308 8.85 9.42 13.57
CA GLN A 308 10.30 9.27 13.68
C GLN A 308 10.87 10.33 14.62
N GLU A 309 12.12 10.18 15.04
CA GLU A 309 12.76 11.16 15.93
C GLU A 309 12.85 12.58 15.33
N PRO A 310 12.96 13.61 16.17
CA PRO A 310 13.24 14.96 15.73
C PRO A 310 14.49 15.03 14.84
N GLY A 311 14.36 15.66 13.67
CA GLY A 311 15.41 15.72 12.65
C GLY A 311 15.17 14.83 11.45
N SER A 312 14.27 13.84 11.53
CA SER A 312 13.82 13.09 10.37
C SER A 312 12.69 13.81 9.62
N VAL A 313 12.40 13.35 8.39
CA VAL A 313 11.35 13.92 7.54
C VAL A 313 9.94 13.61 8.05
N CYS A 314 9.77 12.57 8.90
CA CYS A 314 8.48 12.10 9.40
C CYS A 314 8.27 12.39 10.91
N ASN A 315 8.90 13.41 11.45
CA ASN A 315 8.86 13.75 12.88
C ASN A 315 7.70 14.66 13.30
N SER A 316 6.88 15.12 12.38
CA SER A 316 5.81 16.09 12.63
C SER A 316 4.51 15.65 11.97
N PRO A 317 3.34 15.87 12.61
CA PRO A 317 2.04 15.64 11.97
C PRO A 317 1.80 16.52 10.75
N ASP A 318 2.46 17.68 10.66
CA ASP A 318 2.34 18.63 9.54
C ASP A 318 3.54 18.55 8.58
N GLY A 319 4.38 17.52 8.72
CA GLY A 319 5.59 17.34 7.91
C GLY A 319 5.32 16.70 6.54
N PRO A 320 6.37 16.52 5.71
CA PRO A 320 6.27 15.93 4.37
C PRO A 320 5.57 14.57 4.35
N CYS A 321 5.71 13.77 5.40
CA CYS A 321 5.07 12.46 5.48
C CYS A 321 3.54 12.52 5.58
N GLN A 322 2.97 13.64 6.06
CA GLN A 322 1.52 13.75 6.19
C GLN A 322 0.82 13.61 4.84
N LYS A 323 1.39 14.18 3.78
CA LYS A 323 0.81 14.06 2.44
C LYS A 323 0.72 12.61 1.96
N TYR A 324 1.80 11.84 2.15
CA TYR A 324 1.79 10.40 1.84
C TYR A 324 0.81 9.62 2.74
N ILE A 325 0.65 10.03 4.00
CA ILE A 325 -0.34 9.40 4.89
C ILE A 325 -1.76 9.70 4.44
N ASP A 326 -2.05 10.93 4.02
CA ASP A 326 -3.36 11.28 3.47
C ASP A 326 -3.67 10.43 2.23
N ASP A 327 -2.69 10.26 1.33
CA ASP A 327 -2.80 9.41 0.16
C ASP A 327 -3.04 7.92 0.55
N ILE A 328 -2.33 7.40 1.56
CA ILE A 328 -2.55 6.04 2.10
C ILE A 328 -3.98 5.88 2.62
N VAL A 329 -4.48 6.86 3.38
CA VAL A 329 -5.84 6.84 3.95
C VAL A 329 -6.88 6.87 2.82
N ASP A 330 -6.68 7.71 1.82
CA ASP A 330 -7.57 7.80 0.66
C ASP A 330 -7.60 6.48 -0.13
N ASP A 331 -6.45 5.86 -0.37
CA ASP A 331 -6.36 4.56 -1.05
C ASP A 331 -7.12 3.47 -0.28
N VAL A 332 -6.92 3.36 1.03
CA VAL A 332 -7.65 2.40 1.88
C VAL A 332 -9.15 2.63 1.79
N ASN A 333 -9.60 3.88 1.86
CA ASN A 333 -11.02 4.23 1.77
C ASN A 333 -11.62 3.87 0.40
N ILE A 334 -10.89 4.11 -0.69
CA ILE A 334 -11.32 3.75 -2.05
C ILE A 334 -11.49 2.23 -2.17
N PHE A 335 -10.50 1.45 -1.77
CA PHE A 335 -10.55 -0.02 -1.89
C PHE A 335 -11.61 -0.64 -0.98
N ALA A 336 -11.78 -0.12 0.24
CA ALA A 336 -12.84 -0.56 1.14
C ALA A 336 -14.25 -0.23 0.58
N ALA A 337 -14.42 0.96 -0.02
CA ALA A 337 -15.67 1.35 -0.68
C ALA A 337 -15.98 0.49 -1.91
N ASP A 338 -14.97 0.01 -2.62
CA ASP A 338 -15.10 -0.92 -3.74
C ASP A 338 -15.41 -2.38 -3.29
N GLY A 339 -15.43 -2.64 -1.97
CA GLY A 339 -15.82 -3.92 -1.39
C GLY A 339 -14.66 -4.88 -1.12
N LEU A 340 -13.40 -4.44 -1.22
CA LEU A 340 -12.23 -5.21 -0.81
C LEU A 340 -12.06 -5.17 0.72
N ASN A 341 -11.45 -6.22 1.28
CA ASN A 341 -11.14 -6.27 2.70
C ASN A 341 -9.78 -5.60 2.98
N VAL A 342 -9.76 -4.29 2.75
CA VAL A 342 -8.60 -3.42 2.99
C VAL A 342 -8.90 -2.52 4.17
N ARG A 343 -7.97 -2.45 5.13
CA ARG A 343 -8.13 -1.68 6.36
C ARG A 343 -6.85 -0.90 6.67
N LEU A 344 -7.01 0.23 7.34
CA LEU A 344 -5.89 1.03 7.83
C LEU A 344 -5.43 0.53 9.20
N PHE A 345 -4.12 0.35 9.39
CA PHE A 345 -3.54 0.34 10.73
C PHE A 345 -2.75 1.63 10.95
N ASP A 346 -3.24 2.43 11.90
CA ASP A 346 -2.66 3.73 12.20
C ASP A 346 -1.49 3.58 13.18
N THR A 347 -0.27 3.55 12.64
CA THR A 347 0.96 3.41 13.41
C THR A 347 1.16 4.53 14.42
N ARG A 348 0.69 5.75 14.09
CA ARG A 348 0.85 6.96 14.89
C ARG A 348 -0.03 6.99 16.14
N ARG A 349 -0.99 6.08 16.20
CA ARG A 349 -1.84 5.91 17.38
C ARG A 349 -1.08 5.31 18.57
N PHE A 350 -0.10 4.46 18.32
CA PHE A 350 0.61 3.70 19.35
C PHE A 350 2.09 4.02 19.41
N MET A 351 2.70 4.49 18.33
CA MET A 351 4.11 4.83 18.23
C MET A 351 4.29 6.34 18.03
N PHE A 352 5.07 6.97 18.89
CA PHE A 352 5.22 8.43 18.95
C PHE A 352 6.61 8.93 18.49
N GLY A 353 7.50 8.02 18.04
CA GLY A 353 8.84 8.38 17.58
C GLY A 353 9.74 8.95 18.70
N THR A 354 9.50 8.52 19.93
CA THR A 354 10.31 8.95 21.08
C THR A 354 11.63 8.19 21.16
N LEU A 355 12.61 8.74 21.85
CA LEU A 355 13.89 8.06 22.12
C LEU A 355 13.75 6.69 22.79
N LEU A 356 12.62 6.43 23.49
CA LEU A 356 12.33 5.12 24.08
C LEU A 356 11.87 4.08 23.07
N GLU A 357 11.38 4.52 21.92
CA GLU A 357 10.81 3.67 20.87
C GLU A 357 11.74 3.49 19.67
N MET A 358 12.82 4.28 19.59
CA MET A 358 13.68 4.36 18.42
C MET A 358 15.09 3.81 18.73
N SER A 359 15.66 3.12 17.74
CA SER A 359 17.05 2.62 17.75
C SER A 359 18.01 3.63 17.11
N ASP A 360 17.49 4.38 16.18
CA ASP A 360 18.10 5.53 15.51
C ASP A 360 17.00 6.51 15.11
N PHE A 361 17.33 7.58 14.39
CA PHE A 361 16.34 8.63 14.06
C PHE A 361 15.22 8.21 13.10
N ILE A 362 15.30 7.01 12.49
CA ILE A 362 14.28 6.48 11.56
C ILE A 362 13.68 5.17 12.08
N HIS A 363 14.51 4.28 12.63
CA HIS A 363 14.12 2.89 12.84
C HIS A 363 13.70 2.64 14.29
N PRO A 364 12.53 2.01 14.49
CA PRO A 364 12.08 1.58 15.79
C PRO A 364 13.03 0.55 16.41
N ASN A 365 13.27 0.68 17.72
CA ASN A 365 13.86 -0.39 18.52
C ASN A 365 12.80 -1.48 18.81
N GLU A 366 13.16 -2.53 19.56
CA GLU A 366 12.24 -3.63 19.85
C GLU A 366 10.94 -3.17 20.53
N PHE A 367 11.00 -2.15 21.40
CA PHE A 367 9.79 -1.58 21.99
C PHE A 367 8.94 -0.82 20.98
N GLY A 368 9.55 -0.05 20.07
CA GLY A 368 8.86 0.59 18.97
C GLY A 368 8.22 -0.43 18.02
N GLN A 369 8.90 -1.53 17.72
CA GLN A 369 8.35 -2.64 16.94
C GLN A 369 7.14 -3.29 17.63
N TYR A 370 7.20 -3.49 18.94
CA TYR A 370 6.04 -3.94 19.72
C TYR A 370 4.87 -2.94 19.67
N ARG A 371 5.14 -1.62 19.69
CA ARG A 371 4.09 -0.59 19.52
C ARG A 371 3.47 -0.62 18.13
N LEU A 372 4.26 -0.90 17.09
CA LEU A 372 3.74 -1.11 15.73
C LEU A 372 2.82 -2.34 15.67
N SER A 373 3.17 -3.45 16.34
CA SER A 373 2.29 -4.62 16.38
C SER A 373 0.93 -4.31 17.00
N GLN A 374 0.88 -3.49 18.04
CA GLN A 374 -0.38 -3.04 18.65
C GLN A 374 -1.27 -2.26 17.66
N SER A 375 -0.65 -1.52 16.72
CA SER A 375 -1.41 -0.85 15.66
C SER A 375 -2.05 -1.83 14.69
N VAL A 376 -1.33 -2.90 14.35
CA VAL A 376 -1.84 -3.98 13.49
C VAL A 376 -2.95 -4.74 14.19
N GLU A 377 -2.75 -5.16 15.44
CA GLU A 377 -3.74 -5.87 16.25
C GLU A 377 -5.05 -5.09 16.42
N ALA A 378 -4.96 -3.75 16.52
CA ALA A 378 -6.15 -2.89 16.62
C ALA A 378 -6.96 -2.80 15.30
N ALA A 379 -6.38 -3.20 14.17
CA ALA A 379 -7.01 -3.21 12.84
C ALA A 379 -7.39 -4.61 12.36
N TRP A 380 -6.88 -5.64 13.05
CA TRP A 380 -7.06 -7.09 12.75
C TRP A 380 -8.52 -7.64 12.81
#